data_9ed85d7d224f6b9f7a3c8e3d4289b4a3
#
_entry.id   9ed85d7d224f6b9f7a3c8e3d4289b4a3
#
_cell.length_a   1.000
_cell.length_b   1.000
_cell.length_c   1.000
_cell.angle_alpha   90.00
_cell.angle_beta   90.00
_cell.angle_gamma   90.00
#
_symmetry.space_group_name_H-M   'P 1'
#
loop_
_entity.id
_entity.type
_entity.pdbx_description
1 polymer ?
#
loop_
_entity_poly.entity_id
_entity_poly.type
_entity_poly.pdbx_seq_one_letter_code
_entity_poly.pdbx_strand_id
1 'polypeptide(L)'
;MKRLIAFMMLFSISSFAQDAEQYKYDPSESDNPAEYYIGSFNKGKDLDDLIDWYGDFAKFADSKGSVYENMTVSILTPYFHNDLTTHDVMWVNTFPSQSEQFLGLETWVTGGGADLMKKLPITNTQVVNTWQWNISQPSAMGPGDSAYAIYSTCELEEGYNMRQVYDAYVDMAKYAQSVGDTIGRKMIVPTAGHSLPDGKDFVRLMYTASISSMGENAELFWEKIAESEAAQNLKGFSCSNANSYVGLIMR
;
A
#
# COMPACT_ATOMS: atom_id res chain seq x y z
N MET A 1 -10.27 -32.03 74.24
CA MET A 1 -10.20 -32.53 72.86
C MET A 1 -10.91 -31.54 71.95
N LYS A 2 -10.14 -30.63 71.26
CA LYS A 2 -10.70 -29.67 70.34
C LYS A 2 -10.36 -30.17 68.94
N ARG A 3 -11.38 -30.52 68.13
CA ARG A 3 -11.20 -30.90 66.72
C ARG A 3 -11.16 -29.62 65.85
N LEU A 4 -10.05 -29.40 65.21
CA LEU A 4 -9.88 -28.38 64.17
C LEU A 4 -10.41 -28.98 62.87
N ILE A 5 -11.45 -28.38 62.28
CA ILE A 5 -11.94 -28.70 60.94
C ILE A 5 -11.27 -27.71 60.00
N ALA A 6 -10.34 -28.21 59.18
CA ALA A 6 -9.71 -27.41 58.08
C ALA A 6 -10.68 -27.37 56.89
N PHE A 7 -11.16 -26.17 56.56
CA PHE A 7 -12.00 -25.90 55.40
C PHE A 7 -11.08 -25.64 54.21
N MET A 8 -10.95 -26.62 53.31
CA MET A 8 -10.17 -26.54 52.10
C MET A 8 -11.04 -25.84 51.05
N MET A 9 -10.82 -24.52 50.81
CA MET A 9 -11.41 -23.81 49.68
C MET A 9 -10.71 -24.22 48.41
N LEU A 10 -11.37 -24.99 47.57
CA LEU A 10 -11.00 -25.23 46.18
C LEU A 10 -11.29 -23.97 45.38
N PHE A 11 -10.26 -23.20 45.11
CA PHE A 11 -10.31 -22.16 44.08
C PHE A 11 -10.30 -22.84 42.71
N SER A 12 -11.45 -22.92 42.07
CA SER A 12 -11.56 -23.24 40.64
C SER A 12 -10.98 -22.06 39.85
N ILE A 13 -9.73 -22.19 39.42
CA ILE A 13 -9.16 -21.29 38.43
C ILE A 13 -9.81 -21.67 37.10
N SER A 14 -10.87 -20.95 36.73
CA SER A 14 -11.37 -20.95 35.37
C SER A 14 -10.28 -20.28 34.52
N SER A 15 -9.42 -21.08 33.91
CA SER A 15 -8.58 -20.64 32.82
C SER A 15 -9.51 -20.24 31.68
N PHE A 16 -9.77 -18.95 31.55
CA PHE A 16 -10.16 -18.37 30.24
C PHE A 16 -8.97 -18.59 29.32
N ALA A 17 -8.93 -19.73 28.65
CA ALA A 17 -8.21 -19.83 27.39
C ALA A 17 -8.97 -18.88 26.45
N GLN A 18 -8.51 -17.64 26.34
CA GLN A 18 -8.79 -16.86 25.17
C GLN A 18 -8.21 -17.70 24.02
N ASP A 19 -9.09 -18.28 23.20
CA ASP A 19 -8.68 -18.84 21.92
C ASP A 19 -7.93 -17.73 21.21
N ALA A 20 -6.59 -17.83 21.18
CA ALA A 20 -5.78 -16.93 20.38
C ALA A 20 -6.24 -17.18 18.95
N GLU A 21 -6.92 -16.20 18.37
CA GLU A 21 -7.41 -16.23 17.00
C GLU A 21 -6.21 -16.56 16.10
N GLN A 22 -6.21 -17.76 15.54
CA GLN A 22 -5.10 -18.23 14.72
C GLN A 22 -5.26 -17.65 13.33
N TYR A 23 -4.56 -16.55 13.04
CA TYR A 23 -4.51 -15.96 11.71
C TYR A 23 -3.75 -16.88 10.74
N LYS A 24 -4.24 -16.93 9.50
CA LYS A 24 -3.76 -17.86 8.47
C LYS A 24 -2.48 -17.40 7.82
N TYR A 25 -2.30 -16.09 7.64
CA TYR A 25 -1.15 -15.48 6.98
C TYR A 25 -0.50 -14.45 7.90
N ASP A 26 0.82 -14.28 7.75
CA ASP A 26 1.56 -13.22 8.43
C ASP A 26 1.85 -12.07 7.45
N PRO A 27 1.24 -10.88 7.61
CA PRO A 27 1.52 -9.76 6.73
C PRO A 27 2.98 -9.26 6.82
N SER A 28 3.69 -9.52 7.92
CA SER A 28 5.10 -9.10 8.08
C SER A 28 6.05 -9.83 7.13
N GLU A 29 5.65 -10.95 6.54
CA GLU A 29 6.46 -11.67 5.54
C GLU A 29 6.51 -10.96 4.19
N SER A 30 5.59 -10.07 3.92
CA SER A 30 5.44 -9.42 2.61
C SER A 30 5.13 -7.92 2.69
N ASP A 31 5.17 -7.34 3.89
CA ASP A 31 4.90 -5.92 4.07
C ASP A 31 6.06 -5.03 3.58
N ASN A 32 5.75 -3.79 3.28
CA ASN A 32 6.75 -2.82 2.87
C ASN A 32 6.30 -1.38 3.15
N PRO A 33 7.24 -0.49 3.51
CA PRO A 33 6.95 0.94 3.62
C PRO A 33 6.93 1.61 2.25
N ALA A 34 6.15 2.70 2.16
CA ALA A 34 6.18 3.58 1.00
C ALA A 34 5.97 5.04 1.41
N GLU A 35 6.53 5.92 0.59
CA GLU A 35 6.39 7.37 0.69
C GLU A 35 5.61 7.88 -0.51
N TYR A 36 4.59 8.68 -0.24
CA TYR A 36 3.76 9.33 -1.25
C TYR A 36 4.00 10.84 -1.19
N TYR A 37 4.52 11.39 -2.27
CA TYR A 37 4.71 12.82 -2.46
C TYR A 37 3.62 13.32 -3.42
N ILE A 38 2.63 14.02 -2.89
CA ILE A 38 1.45 14.47 -3.62
C ILE A 38 1.56 15.97 -3.81
N GLY A 39 1.40 16.46 -5.04
CA GLY A 39 1.58 17.89 -5.30
C GLY A 39 1.11 18.33 -6.66
N SER A 40 1.36 19.62 -6.94
CA SER A 40 1.00 20.24 -8.20
C SER A 40 2.22 20.79 -8.89
N PHE A 41 2.18 20.84 -10.24
CA PHE A 41 3.26 21.41 -11.04
C PHE A 41 3.42 22.91 -10.76
N ASN A 42 4.66 23.33 -10.65
CA ASN A 42 5.00 24.75 -10.56
C ASN A 42 4.60 25.47 -11.86
N LYS A 43 4.40 26.78 -11.79
CA LYS A 43 3.98 27.57 -12.95
C LYS A 43 4.85 27.32 -14.17
N GLY A 44 4.25 26.84 -15.26
CA GLY A 44 4.91 26.55 -16.54
C GLY A 44 5.76 25.27 -16.51
N LYS A 45 5.52 24.40 -15.55
CA LYS A 45 6.11 23.07 -15.44
C LYS A 45 5.04 22.01 -15.70
N ASP A 46 5.45 20.81 -16.11
CA ASP A 46 4.60 19.69 -16.44
C ASP A 46 5.25 18.34 -16.11
N LEU A 47 4.66 17.26 -16.58
CA LEU A 47 5.14 15.91 -16.34
C LEU A 47 6.52 15.65 -16.97
N ASP A 48 6.79 16.23 -18.14
CA ASP A 48 8.08 16.04 -18.81
C ASP A 48 9.21 16.68 -17.99
N ASP A 49 8.98 17.87 -17.41
CA ASP A 49 9.94 18.49 -16.48
C ASP A 49 10.22 17.60 -15.25
N LEU A 50 9.20 16.89 -14.74
CA LEU A 50 9.38 15.99 -13.60
C LEU A 50 10.14 14.72 -13.99
N ILE A 51 9.91 14.18 -15.18
CA ILE A 51 10.65 13.05 -15.73
C ILE A 51 12.13 13.45 -15.95
N ASP A 52 12.38 14.63 -16.45
CA ASP A 52 13.75 15.16 -16.58
C ASP A 52 14.43 15.32 -15.22
N TRP A 53 13.72 15.86 -14.23
CA TRP A 53 14.22 15.97 -12.86
C TRP A 53 14.50 14.59 -12.24
N TYR A 54 13.67 13.58 -12.54
CA TYR A 54 13.93 12.20 -12.12
C TYR A 54 15.30 11.72 -12.62
N GLY A 55 15.73 12.11 -13.82
CA GLY A 55 17.05 11.76 -14.32
C GLY A 55 18.20 12.27 -13.43
N ASP A 56 18.05 13.43 -12.80
CA ASP A 56 19.02 13.94 -11.82
C ASP A 56 18.91 13.22 -10.48
N PHE A 57 17.68 12.89 -10.04
CA PHE A 57 17.45 12.07 -8.86
C PHE A 57 18.04 10.66 -9.02
N ALA A 58 17.87 10.02 -10.18
CA ALA A 58 18.43 8.70 -10.46
C ALA A 58 19.97 8.70 -10.37
N LYS A 59 20.65 9.71 -10.95
CA LYS A 59 22.10 9.89 -10.82
C LYS A 59 22.52 10.07 -9.35
N PHE A 60 21.76 10.85 -8.58
CA PHE A 60 21.99 11.01 -7.16
C PHE A 60 21.87 9.65 -6.44
N ALA A 61 20.77 8.93 -6.65
CA ALA A 61 20.51 7.64 -6.03
C ALA A 61 21.62 6.62 -6.36
N ASP A 62 22.01 6.52 -7.64
CA ASP A 62 23.06 5.61 -8.09
C ASP A 62 24.44 5.97 -7.51
N SER A 63 24.70 7.26 -7.25
CA SER A 63 25.94 7.72 -6.61
C SER A 63 26.06 7.29 -5.14
N LYS A 64 24.98 6.83 -4.50
CA LYS A 64 24.94 6.42 -3.08
C LYS A 64 25.14 4.90 -2.89
N GLY A 65 25.56 4.18 -3.92
CA GLY A 65 25.80 2.75 -3.85
C GLY A 65 24.49 1.97 -3.62
N SER A 66 24.48 1.05 -2.68
CA SER A 66 23.34 0.16 -2.42
C SER A 66 22.18 0.79 -1.65
N VAL A 67 22.30 2.05 -1.20
CA VAL A 67 21.26 2.69 -0.36
C VAL A 67 19.88 2.72 -1.03
N TYR A 68 19.83 2.94 -2.34
CA TYR A 68 18.59 3.02 -3.11
C TYR A 68 18.44 1.88 -4.13
N GLU A 69 19.26 0.83 -4.03
CA GLU A 69 19.30 -0.25 -5.03
C GLU A 69 17.95 -0.96 -5.19
N ASN A 70 17.28 -1.21 -4.08
CA ASN A 70 16.02 -1.96 -4.05
C ASN A 70 14.77 -1.04 -3.94
N MET A 71 14.97 0.27 -3.98
CA MET A 71 13.85 1.22 -3.99
C MET A 71 13.18 1.22 -5.36
N THR A 72 11.86 1.16 -5.38
CA THR A 72 11.10 1.41 -6.61
C THR A 72 10.52 2.82 -6.61
N VAL A 73 10.39 3.40 -7.79
CA VAL A 73 9.83 4.74 -7.99
C VAL A 73 8.74 4.67 -9.05
N SER A 74 7.57 5.22 -8.74
CA SER A 74 6.49 5.41 -9.70
C SER A 74 6.06 6.88 -9.74
N ILE A 75 5.76 7.40 -10.91
CA ILE A 75 5.15 8.71 -11.11
C ILE A 75 3.76 8.49 -11.67
N LEU A 76 2.74 8.94 -10.94
CA LEU A 76 1.33 8.71 -11.22
C LEU A 76 0.59 10.04 -11.37
N THR A 77 -0.30 10.14 -12.35
CA THR A 77 -1.19 11.30 -12.56
C THR A 77 -2.64 10.89 -12.39
N PRO A 78 -3.52 11.72 -11.78
CA PRO A 78 -4.94 11.42 -11.65
C PRO A 78 -5.59 11.22 -13.01
N TYR A 79 -6.49 10.20 -13.12
CA TYR A 79 -7.22 9.93 -14.35
C TYR A 79 -8.73 9.87 -14.10
N PHE A 80 -9.30 8.75 -13.65
CA PHE A 80 -10.68 8.71 -13.16
C PHE A 80 -10.69 9.12 -11.69
N HIS A 81 -10.84 10.39 -11.44
CA HIS A 81 -10.69 11.00 -10.12
C HIS A 81 -11.88 11.91 -9.83
N ASN A 82 -12.37 11.89 -8.59
CA ASN A 82 -13.54 12.68 -8.18
C ASN A 82 -13.29 14.20 -8.22
N ASP A 83 -12.04 14.63 -8.10
CA ASP A 83 -11.64 16.04 -8.20
C ASP A 83 -10.20 16.15 -8.75
N LEU A 84 -10.10 16.47 -10.03
CA LEU A 84 -8.82 16.65 -10.74
C LEU A 84 -8.07 17.94 -10.36
N THR A 85 -8.63 18.78 -9.50
CA THR A 85 -8.00 20.03 -9.04
C THR A 85 -7.21 19.88 -7.75
N THR A 86 -7.27 18.73 -7.08
CA THR A 86 -6.63 18.51 -5.79
C THR A 86 -5.11 18.40 -5.88
N HIS A 87 -4.62 17.80 -6.95
CA HIS A 87 -3.20 17.62 -7.24
C HIS A 87 -3.01 17.17 -8.70
N ASP A 88 -1.83 17.40 -9.25
CA ASP A 88 -1.49 17.03 -10.63
C ASP A 88 -0.72 15.71 -10.69
N VAL A 89 0.02 15.38 -9.62
CA VAL A 89 0.95 14.25 -9.62
C VAL A 89 1.11 13.66 -8.22
N MET A 90 1.37 12.36 -8.21
CA MET A 90 1.77 11.60 -7.04
C MET A 90 3.05 10.81 -7.38
N TRP A 91 4.15 11.14 -6.71
CA TRP A 91 5.38 10.38 -6.75
C TRP A 91 5.37 9.37 -5.61
N VAL A 92 5.68 8.11 -5.91
CA VAL A 92 5.66 7.03 -4.91
C VAL A 92 7.03 6.35 -4.86
N ASN A 93 7.65 6.37 -3.69
CA ASN A 93 8.81 5.53 -3.38
C ASN A 93 8.35 4.32 -2.58
N THR A 94 8.78 3.13 -2.97
CA THR A 94 8.53 1.90 -2.21
C THR A 94 9.87 1.27 -1.85
N PHE A 95 10.01 0.84 -0.59
CA PHE A 95 11.24 0.23 -0.08
C PHE A 95 10.96 -1.20 0.42
N PRO A 96 11.97 -2.09 0.39
CA PRO A 96 11.81 -3.44 0.94
C PRO A 96 11.62 -3.47 2.47
N SER A 97 12.17 -2.47 3.18
CA SER A 97 12.11 -2.39 4.64
C SER A 97 12.14 -0.94 5.15
N GLN A 98 11.67 -0.74 6.38
CA GLN A 98 11.82 0.55 7.07
C GLN A 98 13.29 0.94 7.26
N SER A 99 14.18 -0.03 7.51
CA SER A 99 15.61 0.25 7.66
C SER A 99 16.19 0.84 6.39
N GLU A 100 15.84 0.31 5.21
CA GLU A 100 16.27 0.87 3.92
C GLU A 100 15.62 2.23 3.65
N GLN A 101 14.34 2.39 3.96
CA GLN A 101 13.64 3.66 3.82
C GLN A 101 14.32 4.77 4.64
N PHE A 102 14.55 4.54 5.94
CA PHE A 102 15.13 5.56 6.80
C PHE A 102 16.62 5.79 6.53
N LEU A 103 17.37 4.78 6.08
CA LEU A 103 18.72 4.98 5.56
C LEU A 103 18.72 5.84 4.29
N GLY A 104 17.76 5.62 3.40
CA GLY A 104 17.54 6.47 2.22
C GLY A 104 17.23 7.91 2.60
N LEU A 105 16.32 8.12 3.56
CA LEU A 105 15.98 9.45 4.07
C LEU A 105 17.19 10.16 4.70
N GLU A 106 17.96 9.47 5.56
CA GLU A 106 19.18 10.04 6.15
C GLU A 106 20.18 10.44 5.06
N THR A 107 20.40 9.56 4.07
CA THR A 107 21.28 9.82 2.94
C THR A 107 20.80 11.00 2.10
N TRP A 108 19.49 11.12 1.90
CA TRP A 108 18.89 12.27 1.20
C TRP A 108 19.17 13.59 1.96
N VAL A 109 18.88 13.62 3.25
CA VAL A 109 19.01 14.83 4.08
C VAL A 109 20.47 15.25 4.22
N THR A 110 21.40 14.30 4.39
CA THR A 110 22.82 14.60 4.65
C THR A 110 23.68 14.59 3.38
N GLY A 111 23.23 13.95 2.32
CA GLY A 111 24.02 13.62 1.13
C GLY A 111 23.84 14.54 -0.07
N GLY A 112 23.12 15.68 0.04
CA GLY A 112 22.95 16.66 -1.04
C GLY A 112 21.55 16.69 -1.70
N GLY A 113 20.56 15.96 -1.17
CA GLY A 113 19.17 15.99 -1.66
C GLY A 113 18.53 17.38 -1.65
N ALA A 114 18.93 18.25 -0.71
CA ALA A 114 18.46 19.63 -0.63
C ALA A 114 18.74 20.45 -1.91
N ASP A 115 19.81 20.16 -2.62
CA ASP A 115 20.13 20.87 -3.88
C ASP A 115 19.24 20.39 -5.04
N LEU A 116 18.84 19.13 -5.04
CA LEU A 116 17.85 18.61 -5.98
C LEU A 116 16.47 19.19 -5.70
N MET A 117 16.07 19.28 -4.41
CA MET A 117 14.79 19.88 -4.03
C MET A 117 14.59 21.31 -4.54
N LYS A 118 15.67 22.12 -4.64
CA LYS A 118 15.59 23.48 -5.19
C LYS A 118 15.15 23.52 -6.67
N LYS A 119 15.34 22.43 -7.39
CA LYS A 119 15.03 22.30 -8.81
C LYS A 119 13.76 21.48 -9.07
N LEU A 120 13.13 20.96 -8.01
CA LEU A 120 11.94 20.14 -8.14
C LEU A 120 10.83 20.93 -8.86
N PRO A 121 10.26 20.41 -9.97
CA PRO A 121 9.26 21.13 -10.75
C PRO A 121 7.84 21.07 -10.18
N ILE A 122 7.67 20.45 -9.00
CA ILE A 122 6.40 20.36 -8.29
C ILE A 122 6.51 21.01 -6.90
N THR A 123 5.38 21.47 -6.40
CA THR A 123 5.19 21.82 -4.99
C THR A 123 4.40 20.71 -4.32
N ASN A 124 5.05 19.98 -3.41
CA ASN A 124 4.37 18.97 -2.61
C ASN A 124 3.38 19.65 -1.66
N THR A 125 2.11 19.29 -1.76
CA THR A 125 1.05 19.72 -0.83
C THR A 125 0.90 18.73 0.31
N GLN A 126 1.34 17.49 0.10
CA GLN A 126 1.29 16.43 1.10
C GLN A 126 2.45 15.45 0.89
N VAL A 127 3.03 14.98 1.99
CA VAL A 127 3.99 13.89 2.01
C VAL A 127 3.52 12.89 3.06
N VAL A 128 3.27 11.65 2.63
CA VAL A 128 2.68 10.62 3.49
C VAL A 128 3.63 9.43 3.58
N ASN A 129 3.98 9.06 4.80
CA ASN A 129 4.64 7.79 5.08
C ASN A 129 3.59 6.72 5.36
N THR A 130 3.75 5.51 4.81
CA THR A 130 2.76 4.45 4.93
C THR A 130 3.42 3.11 5.27
N TRP A 131 2.62 2.26 5.90
CA TRP A 131 2.87 0.84 6.02
C TRP A 131 1.91 0.08 5.10
N GLN A 132 2.41 -0.87 4.32
CA GLN A 132 1.61 -1.57 3.31
C GLN A 132 1.69 -3.08 3.53
N TRP A 133 0.55 -3.71 3.68
CA TRP A 133 0.42 -5.17 3.65
C TRP A 133 0.17 -5.63 2.22
N ASN A 134 1.10 -6.38 1.66
CA ASN A 134 0.94 -6.94 0.33
C ASN A 134 -0.02 -8.13 0.35
N ILE A 135 -1.05 -8.08 -0.46
CA ILE A 135 -2.05 -9.13 -0.66
C ILE A 135 -1.66 -10.01 -1.85
N SER A 136 -1.32 -9.38 -2.97
CA SER A 136 -0.82 -10.03 -4.18
C SER A 136 0.14 -9.13 -4.94
N GLN A 137 1.07 -9.73 -5.66
CA GLN A 137 1.95 -9.01 -6.58
C GLN A 137 1.36 -9.02 -7.99
N PRO A 138 1.55 -7.95 -8.77
CA PRO A 138 1.17 -7.94 -10.18
C PRO A 138 2.12 -8.81 -11.01
N SER A 139 1.89 -8.87 -12.30
CA SER A 139 2.94 -9.28 -13.25
C SER A 139 4.19 -8.42 -13.06
N ALA A 140 5.35 -8.95 -13.43
CA ALA A 140 6.61 -8.23 -13.30
C ALA A 140 6.49 -6.82 -13.92
N MET A 141 6.95 -5.82 -13.16
CA MET A 141 6.97 -4.42 -13.55
C MET A 141 8.42 -3.94 -13.56
N GLY A 142 8.77 -3.13 -14.55
CA GLY A 142 10.11 -2.58 -14.67
C GLY A 142 10.12 -1.14 -15.15
N PRO A 143 11.30 -0.47 -15.12
CA PRO A 143 11.44 0.89 -15.61
C PRO A 143 10.95 1.05 -17.05
N GLY A 144 10.09 2.06 -17.28
CA GLY A 144 9.46 2.34 -18.56
C GLY A 144 8.09 1.69 -18.75
N ASP A 145 7.68 0.76 -17.91
CA ASP A 145 6.34 0.18 -17.97
C ASP A 145 5.30 1.22 -17.53
N SER A 146 4.15 1.20 -18.21
CA SER A 146 3.00 1.98 -17.77
C SER A 146 2.34 1.30 -16.56
N ALA A 147 1.80 2.11 -15.66
CA ALA A 147 1.08 1.63 -14.50
C ALA A 147 -0.36 2.15 -14.50
N TYR A 148 -1.28 1.34 -14.00
CA TYR A 148 -2.60 1.79 -13.62
C TYR A 148 -2.85 1.41 -12.16
N ALA A 149 -3.32 2.36 -11.36
CA ALA A 149 -3.55 2.17 -9.95
C ALA A 149 -4.91 2.71 -9.53
N ILE A 150 -5.62 1.99 -8.65
CA ILE A 150 -6.89 2.42 -8.05
C ILE A 150 -6.72 2.44 -6.53
N TYR A 151 -6.92 3.60 -5.94
CA TYR A 151 -6.94 3.78 -4.49
C TYR A 151 -8.38 3.98 -4.02
N SER A 152 -8.77 3.27 -2.95
CA SER A 152 -10.09 3.41 -2.33
C SER A 152 -9.93 3.47 -0.81
N THR A 153 -10.67 4.36 -0.14
CA THR A 153 -10.71 4.37 1.32
C THR A 153 -11.68 3.32 1.83
N CYS A 154 -11.27 2.53 2.81
CA CYS A 154 -12.04 1.39 3.31
C CYS A 154 -12.24 1.50 4.82
N GLU A 155 -13.40 1.00 5.28
CA GLU A 155 -13.75 0.84 6.69
C GLU A 155 -14.00 -0.63 7.00
N LEU A 156 -13.66 -1.04 8.21
CA LEU A 156 -13.97 -2.37 8.72
C LEU A 156 -15.45 -2.45 9.12
N GLU A 157 -16.06 -3.57 8.83
CA GLU A 157 -17.40 -3.89 9.32
C GLU A 157 -17.35 -4.30 10.79
N GLU A 158 -18.45 -4.09 11.51
CA GLU A 158 -18.56 -4.45 12.93
C GLU A 158 -18.22 -5.93 13.15
N GLY A 159 -17.34 -6.18 14.11
CA GLY A 159 -16.90 -7.54 14.46
C GLY A 159 -15.71 -8.05 13.68
N TYR A 160 -15.20 -7.29 12.71
CA TYR A 160 -14.00 -7.64 11.96
C TYR A 160 -12.80 -6.78 12.37
N ASN A 161 -11.61 -7.34 12.21
CA ASN A 161 -10.34 -6.63 12.37
C ASN A 161 -9.48 -6.76 11.10
N MET A 162 -8.41 -5.95 11.01
CA MET A 162 -7.50 -5.90 9.87
C MET A 162 -6.91 -7.26 9.50
N ARG A 163 -6.61 -8.12 10.49
CA ARG A 163 -5.98 -9.42 10.27
C ARG A 163 -6.94 -10.43 9.64
N GLN A 164 -8.20 -10.45 10.08
CA GLN A 164 -9.24 -11.29 9.49
C GLN A 164 -9.51 -10.89 8.03
N VAL A 165 -9.61 -9.57 7.78
CA VAL A 165 -9.78 -9.04 6.42
C VAL A 165 -8.57 -9.36 5.55
N TYR A 166 -7.35 -9.24 6.09
CA TYR A 166 -6.12 -9.60 5.39
C TYR A 166 -6.14 -11.07 4.95
N ASP A 167 -6.45 -11.99 5.85
CA ASP A 167 -6.49 -13.42 5.55
C ASP A 167 -7.52 -13.74 4.45
N ALA A 168 -8.73 -13.21 4.54
CA ALA A 168 -9.77 -13.41 3.54
C ALA A 168 -9.37 -12.80 2.18
N TYR A 169 -8.70 -11.65 2.21
CA TYR A 169 -8.28 -10.98 0.98
C TYR A 169 -7.12 -11.72 0.29
N VAL A 170 -6.18 -12.27 1.06
CA VAL A 170 -5.11 -13.13 0.51
C VAL A 170 -5.70 -14.41 -0.11
N ASP A 171 -6.69 -15.05 0.54
CA ASP A 171 -7.37 -16.23 -0.03
C ASP A 171 -8.04 -15.90 -1.36
N MET A 172 -8.79 -14.80 -1.42
CA MET A 172 -9.41 -14.34 -2.66
C MET A 172 -8.38 -14.05 -3.73
N ALA A 173 -7.30 -13.35 -3.40
CA ALA A 173 -6.25 -13.03 -4.36
C ALA A 173 -5.52 -14.27 -4.89
N LYS A 174 -5.25 -15.27 -4.06
CA LYS A 174 -4.67 -16.55 -4.49
C LYS A 174 -5.59 -17.30 -5.45
N TYR A 175 -6.89 -17.32 -5.15
CA TYR A 175 -7.86 -17.90 -6.08
C TYR A 175 -7.86 -17.14 -7.42
N ALA A 176 -7.94 -15.80 -7.38
CA ALA A 176 -7.92 -14.96 -8.56
C ALA A 176 -6.68 -15.22 -9.42
N GLN A 177 -5.49 -15.27 -8.81
CA GLN A 177 -4.24 -15.59 -9.50
C GLN A 177 -4.27 -16.99 -10.12
N SER A 178 -4.89 -17.97 -9.47
CA SER A 178 -5.00 -19.33 -10.00
C SER A 178 -5.85 -19.45 -11.29
N VAL A 179 -6.70 -18.46 -11.53
CA VAL A 179 -7.54 -18.37 -12.74
C VAL A 179 -7.04 -17.34 -13.76
N GLY A 180 -5.87 -16.71 -13.49
CA GLY A 180 -5.18 -15.84 -14.44
C GLY A 180 -5.16 -14.35 -14.08
N ASP A 181 -5.65 -13.94 -12.91
CA ASP A 181 -5.58 -12.55 -12.44
C ASP A 181 -4.13 -12.12 -12.21
N THR A 182 -3.80 -10.90 -12.65
CA THR A 182 -2.47 -10.31 -12.55
C THR A 182 -2.46 -8.99 -11.78
N ILE A 183 -3.52 -8.71 -11.01
CA ILE A 183 -3.61 -7.49 -10.20
C ILE A 183 -2.73 -7.60 -8.95
N GLY A 184 -1.87 -6.61 -8.74
CA GLY A 184 -1.27 -6.34 -7.45
C GLY A 184 -2.29 -5.70 -6.49
N ARG A 185 -2.30 -6.14 -5.23
CA ARG A 185 -3.24 -5.65 -4.21
C ARG A 185 -2.50 -5.36 -2.92
N LYS A 186 -2.86 -4.26 -2.27
CA LYS A 186 -2.30 -3.87 -0.97
C LYS A 186 -3.38 -3.29 -0.06
N MET A 187 -3.18 -3.47 1.24
CA MET A 187 -3.82 -2.69 2.29
C MET A 187 -2.80 -1.71 2.84
N ILE A 188 -3.11 -0.41 2.81
CA ILE A 188 -2.18 0.68 3.13
C ILE A 188 -2.68 1.43 4.35
N VAL A 189 -1.81 1.62 5.35
CA VAL A 189 -2.07 2.40 6.55
C VAL A 189 -1.09 3.57 6.61
N PRO A 190 -1.55 4.83 6.61
CA PRO A 190 -0.70 5.98 6.86
C PRO A 190 -0.09 5.91 8.26
N THR A 191 1.22 6.16 8.36
CA THR A 191 1.95 6.19 9.64
C THR A 191 2.39 7.59 10.04
N ALA A 192 2.53 8.48 9.06
CA ALA A 192 2.84 9.90 9.27
C ALA A 192 2.41 10.73 8.05
N GLY A 193 2.20 12.04 8.26
CA GLY A 193 1.91 13.01 7.19
C GLY A 193 0.45 13.07 6.75
N HIS A 194 -0.38 12.12 7.13
CA HIS A 194 -1.81 12.07 6.81
C HIS A 194 -2.58 11.25 7.85
N SER A 195 -3.84 11.61 8.05
CA SER A 195 -4.81 10.79 8.77
C SER A 195 -5.88 10.34 7.77
N LEU A 196 -6.33 9.11 7.90
CA LEU A 196 -7.50 8.66 7.14
C LEU A 196 -8.74 9.48 7.55
N PRO A 197 -9.71 9.66 6.65
CA PRO A 197 -11.00 10.26 7.01
C PRO A 197 -11.66 9.50 8.16
N ASP A 198 -12.51 10.19 8.93
CA ASP A 198 -13.25 9.57 10.05
C ASP A 198 -13.99 8.30 9.59
N GLY A 199 -13.88 7.25 10.38
CA GLY A 199 -14.50 5.94 10.10
C GLY A 199 -13.82 5.15 8.97
N LYS A 200 -12.60 5.51 8.57
CA LYS A 200 -11.80 4.71 7.62
C LYS A 200 -10.58 4.13 8.29
N ASP A 201 -10.30 2.87 8.00
CA ASP A 201 -9.26 2.07 8.66
C ASP A 201 -8.03 1.86 7.78
N PHE A 202 -8.21 1.79 6.46
CA PHE A 202 -7.12 1.60 5.50
C PHE A 202 -7.45 2.11 4.10
N VAL A 203 -6.43 2.20 3.26
CA VAL A 203 -6.60 2.41 1.81
C VAL A 203 -6.33 1.10 1.10
N ARG A 204 -7.26 0.66 0.27
CA ARG A 204 -7.06 -0.44 -0.66
C ARG A 204 -6.42 0.08 -1.93
N LEU A 205 -5.29 -0.49 -2.30
CA LEU A 205 -4.65 -0.30 -3.61
C LEU A 205 -4.83 -1.54 -4.47
N MET A 206 -5.27 -1.34 -5.72
CA MET A 206 -5.22 -2.32 -6.80
C MET A 206 -4.41 -1.71 -7.94
N TYR A 207 -3.45 -2.45 -8.50
CA TYR A 207 -2.57 -1.92 -9.54
C TYR A 207 -2.11 -3.00 -10.52
N THR A 208 -1.76 -2.56 -11.72
CA THR A 208 -1.33 -3.45 -12.82
C THR A 208 -0.09 -2.92 -13.50
N ALA A 209 0.65 -3.83 -14.14
CA ALA A 209 1.87 -3.53 -14.89
C ALA A 209 1.61 -2.88 -16.27
N SER A 210 0.35 -2.77 -16.68
CA SER A 210 -0.06 -2.01 -17.87
C SER A 210 -1.50 -1.51 -17.70
N ILE A 211 -1.86 -0.47 -18.42
CA ILE A 211 -3.23 0.08 -18.40
C ILE A 211 -4.22 -0.95 -18.96
N SER A 212 -3.86 -1.64 -20.05
CA SER A 212 -4.74 -2.63 -20.69
C SER A 212 -5.04 -3.81 -19.78
N SER A 213 -4.06 -4.28 -19.01
CA SER A 213 -4.26 -5.43 -18.12
C SER A 213 -5.28 -5.17 -17.01
N MET A 214 -5.54 -3.91 -16.65
CA MET A 214 -6.64 -3.60 -15.73
C MET A 214 -8.01 -3.95 -16.34
N GLY A 215 -8.21 -3.66 -17.63
CA GLY A 215 -9.43 -4.04 -18.35
C GLY A 215 -9.59 -5.56 -18.44
N GLU A 216 -8.54 -6.26 -18.85
CA GLU A 216 -8.51 -7.73 -18.95
C GLU A 216 -8.85 -8.40 -17.61
N ASN A 217 -8.27 -7.91 -16.52
CA ASN A 217 -8.57 -8.42 -15.18
C ASN A 217 -9.98 -8.05 -14.69
N ALA A 218 -10.52 -6.91 -15.11
CA ALA A 218 -11.90 -6.55 -14.80
C ALA A 218 -12.90 -7.49 -15.47
N GLU A 219 -12.66 -7.86 -16.72
CA GLU A 219 -13.46 -8.87 -17.43
C GLU A 219 -13.34 -10.25 -16.78
N LEU A 220 -12.10 -10.68 -16.47
CA LEU A 220 -11.81 -11.93 -15.78
C LEU A 220 -12.51 -12.01 -14.40
N PHE A 221 -12.57 -10.88 -13.68
CA PHE A 221 -13.24 -10.83 -12.39
C PHE A 221 -14.72 -11.24 -12.52
N TRP A 222 -15.44 -10.64 -13.44
CA TRP A 222 -16.85 -10.95 -13.65
C TRP A 222 -17.08 -12.33 -14.22
N GLU A 223 -16.17 -12.80 -15.09
CA GLU A 223 -16.30 -14.11 -15.73
C GLU A 223 -16.02 -15.29 -14.78
N LYS A 224 -15.00 -15.16 -13.89
CA LYS A 224 -14.49 -16.31 -13.14
C LYS A 224 -14.38 -16.11 -11.63
N ILE A 225 -14.29 -14.86 -11.14
CA ILE A 225 -13.95 -14.61 -9.75
C ILE A 225 -15.17 -14.22 -8.92
N ALA A 226 -16.03 -13.34 -9.43
CA ALA A 226 -17.12 -12.74 -8.68
C ALA A 226 -18.05 -13.75 -7.98
N GLU A 227 -18.37 -14.87 -8.65
CA GLU A 227 -19.24 -15.92 -8.14
C GLU A 227 -18.49 -17.02 -7.39
N SER A 228 -17.17 -16.91 -7.23
CA SER A 228 -16.37 -17.91 -6.51
C SER A 228 -16.61 -17.86 -4.99
N GLU A 229 -16.44 -18.99 -4.33
CA GLU A 229 -16.49 -19.07 -2.88
C GLU A 229 -15.46 -18.13 -2.23
N ALA A 230 -14.28 -18.00 -2.82
CA ALA A 230 -13.23 -17.11 -2.32
C ALA A 230 -13.65 -15.64 -2.35
N ALA A 231 -14.32 -15.17 -3.41
CA ALA A 231 -14.85 -13.82 -3.49
C ALA A 231 -16.04 -13.60 -2.54
N GLN A 232 -16.93 -14.59 -2.40
CA GLN A 232 -18.06 -14.53 -1.46
C GLN A 232 -17.63 -14.54 0.00
N ASN A 233 -16.46 -15.12 0.31
CA ASN A 233 -15.87 -15.12 1.65
C ASN A 233 -15.03 -13.87 1.94
N LEU A 234 -14.76 -13.02 0.95
CA LEU A 234 -14.13 -11.73 1.16
C LEU A 234 -15.14 -10.75 1.77
N LYS A 235 -15.16 -10.70 3.10
CA LYS A 235 -16.09 -9.91 3.93
C LYS A 235 -15.32 -9.10 4.96
N GLY A 236 -16.04 -8.28 5.70
CA GLY A 236 -15.52 -7.56 6.86
C GLY A 236 -15.02 -6.17 6.54
N PHE A 237 -15.17 -5.68 5.31
CA PHE A 237 -14.86 -4.29 4.96
C PHE A 237 -15.69 -3.81 3.77
N SER A 238 -15.86 -2.50 3.72
CA SER A 238 -16.42 -1.82 2.56
C SER A 238 -15.52 -0.68 2.13
N CYS A 239 -15.46 -0.39 0.83
CA CYS A 239 -14.62 0.68 0.28
C CYS A 239 -15.44 1.71 -0.51
N SER A 240 -15.00 2.96 -0.44
CA SER A 240 -15.57 4.11 -1.13
C SER A 240 -14.48 4.98 -1.76
N ASN A 241 -14.88 6.03 -2.48
CA ASN A 241 -13.98 7.04 -3.04
C ASN A 241 -12.85 6.41 -3.89
N ALA A 242 -13.21 5.53 -4.82
CA ALA A 242 -12.25 4.95 -5.75
C ALA A 242 -11.75 6.03 -6.72
N ASN A 243 -10.46 6.32 -6.68
CA ASN A 243 -9.78 7.22 -7.59
C ASN A 243 -8.69 6.46 -8.32
N SER A 244 -8.59 6.65 -9.64
CA SER A 244 -7.58 5.99 -10.44
C SER A 244 -6.51 6.94 -10.95
N TYR A 245 -5.35 6.35 -11.18
CA TYR A 245 -4.14 7.01 -11.63
C TYR A 245 -3.53 6.22 -12.77
N VAL A 246 -2.92 6.94 -13.68
CA VAL A 246 -2.06 6.38 -14.74
C VAL A 246 -0.65 6.92 -14.58
N GLY A 247 0.36 6.17 -14.98
CA GLY A 247 1.72 6.66 -14.85
C GLY A 247 2.78 5.71 -15.36
N LEU A 248 4.00 5.92 -14.88
CA LEU A 248 5.19 5.20 -15.29
C LEU A 248 5.93 4.64 -14.07
N ILE A 249 6.49 3.46 -14.25
CA ILE A 249 7.50 2.92 -13.35
C ILE A 249 8.84 3.51 -13.78
N MET A 250 9.52 4.18 -12.86
CA MET A 250 10.77 4.89 -13.14
C MET A 250 11.99 4.10 -12.69
N ARG A 251 11.84 3.27 -11.61
CA ARG A 251 12.92 2.45 -11.04
C ARG A 251 12.39 1.16 -10.46
#